data_1c2ce1f6d74e55a338df3ead1da20468
#
_entry.id   1c2ce1f6d74e55a338df3ead1da20468
#
_cell.length_a   1.000
_cell.length_b   1.000
_cell.length_c   1.000
_cell.angle_alpha   90.00
_cell.angle_beta   90.00
_cell.angle_gamma   90.00
#
_symmetry.space_group_name_H-M   'P 1'
#
loop_
_entity.id
_entity.type
_entity.pdbx_description
1 polymer ?
#
loop_
_entity_poly.entity_id
_entity_poly.type
_entity_poly.pdbx_seq_one_letter_code
_entity_poly.pdbx_strand_id
1 'polypeptide(L)'
;VTVLVFGAGGQIGQELLRSLSGRVVCAVTRSGRLPNGRGCVQADFGQPETLRALLDAQRPVQVVNAAAYTAVDRAESEPDVVFRINAQAPGVIAHWCAEHGVPLVHYSTDYVFDGQGTSPYGVDDPVAPLNIYGASKLAGECAVRAAGGCSLILRTSWVYAAHGHNFLRTMLRLGAASECLRVVADQIGTPTAAGLIADVTAQLLMEQVQSRHAGIWHLTAAGQTSWHGFAEEIFVQAQACGLMMRVPQVQAIGSVVYPTAARRPGYSCLDTTALVEAFGIVLPDWRQGVRGVLDEIVNRSR
;
A
#
# COMPACT_ATOMS: atom_id res chain seq x y z
N VAL A 1 12.98 21.33 7.06
CA VAL A 1 12.42 20.63 5.87
C VAL A 1 11.39 19.64 6.36
N THR A 2 10.10 19.95 6.24
CA THR A 2 9.02 19.13 6.80
C THR A 2 8.42 18.24 5.71
N VAL A 3 8.41 16.93 5.95
CA VAL A 3 7.66 15.95 5.16
C VAL A 3 6.26 15.81 5.75
N LEU A 4 5.21 16.05 4.99
CA LEU A 4 3.85 15.83 5.44
C LEU A 4 3.38 14.46 4.98
N VAL A 5 2.91 13.61 5.91
CA VAL A 5 2.46 12.23 5.65
C VAL A 5 0.99 12.11 5.99
N PHE A 6 0.13 12.07 4.96
CA PHE A 6 -1.27 11.68 5.11
C PHE A 6 -1.41 10.17 5.31
N GLY A 7 -2.36 9.76 6.14
CA GLY A 7 -2.56 8.35 6.44
C GLY A 7 -1.52 7.75 7.39
N ALA A 8 -0.88 8.60 8.20
CA ALA A 8 0.21 8.22 9.12
C ALA A 8 -0.18 7.11 10.13
N GLY A 9 -1.46 6.84 10.37
CA GLY A 9 -1.94 5.75 11.22
C GLY A 9 -2.11 4.41 10.49
N GLY A 10 -2.04 4.37 9.15
CA GLY A 10 -2.14 3.17 8.33
C GLY A 10 -0.85 2.33 8.33
N GLN A 11 -0.86 1.18 7.66
CA GLN A 11 0.31 0.28 7.61
C GLN A 11 1.53 0.98 7.00
N ILE A 12 1.41 1.50 5.77
CA ILE A 12 2.50 2.24 5.11
C ILE A 12 2.85 3.50 5.91
N GLY A 13 1.83 4.23 6.43
CA GLY A 13 2.05 5.47 7.17
C GLY A 13 2.90 5.29 8.44
N GLN A 14 2.65 4.25 9.22
CA GLN A 14 3.45 3.96 10.41
C GLN A 14 4.89 3.60 10.06
N GLU A 15 5.09 2.80 9.00
CA GLU A 15 6.43 2.47 8.52
C GLU A 15 7.17 3.69 7.94
N LEU A 16 6.46 4.61 7.27
CA LEU A 16 7.03 5.89 6.84
C LEU A 16 7.52 6.73 8.02
N LEU A 17 6.78 6.78 9.13
CA LEU A 17 7.24 7.49 10.33
C LEU A 17 8.53 6.88 10.90
N ARG A 18 8.72 5.55 10.76
CA ARG A 18 9.95 4.84 11.13
C ARG A 18 11.10 5.19 10.15
N SER A 19 10.86 5.02 8.84
CA SER A 19 11.89 5.21 7.81
C SER A 19 12.33 6.68 7.67
N LEU A 20 11.45 7.63 8.05
CA LEU A 20 11.74 9.07 8.05
C LEU A 20 12.14 9.61 9.43
N SER A 21 12.50 8.75 10.40
CA SER A 21 12.78 9.14 11.79
C SER A 21 13.89 10.20 11.96
N GLY A 22 14.81 10.31 10.98
CA GLY A 22 15.85 11.35 10.93
C GLY A 22 15.38 12.70 10.36
N ARG A 23 14.10 12.86 10.04
CA ARG A 23 13.52 14.05 9.39
C ARG A 23 12.40 14.67 10.23
N VAL A 24 12.12 15.94 9.99
CA VAL A 24 10.91 16.57 10.56
C VAL A 24 9.68 16.09 9.78
N VAL A 25 8.81 15.30 10.44
CA VAL A 25 7.61 14.75 9.84
C VAL A 25 6.37 15.34 10.48
N CYS A 26 5.48 15.88 9.65
CA CYS A 26 4.13 16.24 10.03
C CYS A 26 3.20 15.05 9.75
N ALA A 27 2.85 14.31 10.77
CA ALA A 27 1.93 13.18 10.66
C ALA A 27 0.48 13.67 10.62
N VAL A 28 -0.31 13.13 9.67
CA VAL A 28 -1.73 13.47 9.49
C VAL A 28 -2.58 12.20 9.52
N THR A 29 -3.62 12.19 10.35
CA THR A 29 -4.60 11.09 10.42
C THR A 29 -6.02 11.63 10.46
N ARG A 30 -7.00 10.78 10.15
CA ARG A 30 -8.41 11.16 10.25
C ARG A 30 -8.85 11.48 11.67
N SER A 31 -8.30 10.80 12.66
CA SER A 31 -8.67 10.97 14.08
C SER A 31 -7.89 12.06 14.82
N GLY A 32 -6.84 12.64 14.21
CA GLY A 32 -5.89 13.50 14.89
C GLY A 32 -5.00 12.78 15.91
N ARG A 33 -4.97 11.44 15.89
CA ARG A 33 -4.16 10.61 16.79
C ARG A 33 -3.48 9.48 16.05
N LEU A 34 -2.24 9.19 16.43
CA LEU A 34 -1.51 8.00 15.99
C LEU A 34 -1.94 6.77 16.78
N PRO A 35 -1.69 5.53 16.30
CA PRO A 35 -2.05 4.30 17.01
C PRO A 35 -1.47 4.16 18.43
N ASN A 36 -0.34 4.81 18.71
CA ASN A 36 0.28 4.86 20.04
C ASN A 36 -0.35 5.94 20.97
N GLY A 37 -1.45 6.58 20.55
CA GLY A 37 -2.15 7.63 21.31
C GLY A 37 -1.58 9.03 21.17
N ARG A 38 -0.40 9.21 20.55
CA ARG A 38 0.22 10.53 20.33
C ARG A 38 -0.67 11.38 19.42
N GLY A 39 -0.88 12.64 19.79
CA GLY A 39 -1.58 13.61 18.96
C GLY A 39 -0.83 13.94 17.68
N CYS A 40 -1.55 14.18 16.60
CA CYS A 40 -1.04 14.59 15.31
C CYS A 40 -2.06 15.50 14.59
N VAL A 41 -1.75 15.98 13.41
CA VAL A 41 -2.66 16.81 12.64
C VAL A 41 -3.86 15.97 12.17
N GLN A 42 -5.06 16.55 12.22
CA GLN A 42 -6.29 15.90 11.76
C GLN A 42 -6.63 16.33 10.34
N ALA A 43 -7.01 15.38 9.49
CA ALA A 43 -7.62 15.62 8.18
C ALA A 43 -8.55 14.48 7.80
N ASP A 44 -9.72 14.83 7.24
CA ASP A 44 -10.68 13.88 6.71
C ASP A 44 -10.72 13.97 5.17
N PHE A 45 -10.32 12.90 4.49
CA PHE A 45 -10.40 12.78 3.03
C PHE A 45 -11.84 12.71 2.50
N GLY A 46 -12.80 12.47 3.39
CA GLY A 46 -14.22 12.64 3.09
C GLY A 46 -14.64 14.10 2.91
N GLN A 47 -13.77 15.06 3.26
CA GLN A 47 -13.94 16.51 3.10
C GLN A 47 -12.74 17.11 2.35
N PRO A 48 -12.56 16.79 1.05
CA PRO A 48 -11.38 17.18 0.28
C PRO A 48 -11.12 18.68 0.26
N GLU A 49 -12.17 19.50 0.30
CA GLU A 49 -12.14 20.95 0.31
C GLU A 49 -11.34 21.54 1.49
N THR A 50 -11.22 20.80 2.58
CA THR A 50 -10.47 21.24 3.77
C THR A 50 -8.95 21.02 3.66
N LEU A 51 -8.51 20.14 2.74
CA LEU A 51 -7.12 19.74 2.62
C LEU A 51 -6.21 20.87 2.16
N ARG A 52 -6.72 21.78 1.31
CA ARG A 52 -5.96 22.94 0.84
C ARG A 52 -5.55 23.84 2.00
N ALA A 53 -6.50 24.22 2.85
CA ALA A 53 -6.22 25.07 4.02
C ALA A 53 -5.22 24.42 4.99
N LEU A 54 -5.28 23.10 5.15
CA LEU A 54 -4.29 22.35 5.95
C LEU A 54 -2.90 22.45 5.34
N LEU A 55 -2.76 22.24 4.04
CA LEU A 55 -1.47 22.33 3.34
C LEU A 55 -0.89 23.75 3.40
N ASP A 56 -1.72 24.79 3.24
CA ASP A 56 -1.34 26.20 3.39
C ASP A 56 -0.83 26.50 4.81
N ALA A 57 -1.46 25.92 5.82
CA ALA A 57 -1.03 26.09 7.22
C ALA A 57 0.27 25.35 7.55
N GLN A 58 0.45 24.13 7.03
CA GLN A 58 1.61 23.28 7.34
C GLN A 58 2.84 23.61 6.49
N ARG A 59 2.68 24.14 5.29
CA ARG A 59 3.73 24.50 4.33
C ARG A 59 4.81 23.41 4.18
N PRO A 60 4.44 22.17 3.86
CA PRO A 60 5.39 21.10 3.70
C PRO A 60 6.29 21.37 2.48
N VAL A 61 7.50 20.81 2.49
CA VAL A 61 8.40 20.82 1.34
C VAL A 61 8.36 19.51 0.55
N GLN A 62 7.74 18.48 1.11
CA GLN A 62 7.44 17.20 0.46
C GLN A 62 6.14 16.64 1.05
N VAL A 63 5.33 16.02 0.22
CA VAL A 63 4.07 15.40 0.64
C VAL A 63 4.07 13.91 0.27
N VAL A 64 3.65 13.07 1.23
CA VAL A 64 3.39 11.64 0.99
C VAL A 64 1.94 11.35 1.31
N ASN A 65 1.19 10.86 0.33
CA ASN A 65 -0.19 10.46 0.52
C ASN A 65 -0.33 8.93 0.64
N ALA A 66 -0.33 8.43 1.88
CA ALA A 66 -0.61 7.04 2.24
C ALA A 66 -2.04 6.84 2.78
N ALA A 67 -2.90 7.86 2.67
CA ALA A 67 -4.31 7.74 3.00
C ALA A 67 -5.11 7.19 1.82
N ALA A 68 -5.95 6.20 2.08
CA ALA A 68 -6.87 5.63 1.09
C ALA A 68 -8.05 4.91 1.77
N TYR A 69 -9.15 4.77 1.04
CA TYR A 69 -10.18 3.81 1.34
C TYR A 69 -9.74 2.45 0.79
N THR A 70 -9.50 1.46 1.66
CA THR A 70 -8.89 0.17 1.28
C THR A 70 -9.78 -1.04 1.57
N ALA A 71 -11.01 -0.84 2.04
CA ALA A 71 -11.97 -1.91 2.27
C ALA A 71 -12.62 -2.33 0.94
N VAL A 72 -11.91 -3.17 0.16
CA VAL A 72 -12.22 -3.51 -1.24
C VAL A 72 -13.65 -3.99 -1.43
N ASP A 73 -14.12 -4.93 -0.59
CA ASP A 73 -15.48 -5.49 -0.71
C ASP A 73 -16.55 -4.46 -0.33
N ARG A 74 -16.30 -3.65 0.68
CA ARG A 74 -17.22 -2.61 1.12
C ARG A 74 -17.29 -1.44 0.12
N ALA A 75 -16.24 -1.22 -0.66
CA ALA A 75 -16.20 -0.21 -1.71
C ALA A 75 -17.33 -0.38 -2.73
N GLU A 76 -17.75 -1.63 -3.02
CA GLU A 76 -18.84 -1.93 -3.96
C GLU A 76 -20.18 -1.29 -3.53
N SER A 77 -20.39 -1.08 -2.23
CA SER A 77 -21.62 -0.49 -1.68
C SER A 77 -21.50 1.02 -1.37
N GLU A 78 -20.31 1.60 -1.43
CA GLU A 78 -20.05 2.99 -1.04
C GLU A 78 -19.27 3.79 -2.11
N PRO A 79 -19.60 3.70 -3.42
CA PRO A 79 -18.79 4.26 -4.50
C PRO A 79 -18.49 5.75 -4.33
N ASP A 80 -19.48 6.57 -3.96
CA ASP A 80 -19.30 8.01 -3.81
C ASP A 80 -18.26 8.37 -2.74
N VAL A 81 -18.29 7.68 -1.61
CA VAL A 81 -17.31 7.87 -0.53
C VAL A 81 -15.92 7.43 -0.99
N VAL A 82 -15.85 6.30 -1.68
CA VAL A 82 -14.61 5.72 -2.17
C VAL A 82 -13.94 6.63 -3.20
N PHE A 83 -14.67 7.14 -4.19
CA PHE A 83 -14.13 8.09 -5.18
C PHE A 83 -13.74 9.43 -4.55
N ARG A 84 -14.48 9.90 -3.56
CA ARG A 84 -14.13 11.12 -2.80
C ARG A 84 -12.78 10.96 -2.12
N ILE A 85 -12.55 9.85 -1.43
CA ILE A 85 -11.32 9.59 -0.67
C ILE A 85 -10.15 9.22 -1.60
N ASN A 86 -10.39 8.38 -2.62
CA ASN A 86 -9.32 7.81 -3.44
C ASN A 86 -9.01 8.63 -4.70
N ALA A 87 -9.87 9.56 -5.12
CA ALA A 87 -9.66 10.36 -6.32
C ALA A 87 -9.73 11.87 -6.05
N GLN A 88 -10.83 12.38 -5.46
CA GLN A 88 -10.97 13.83 -5.28
C GLN A 88 -9.93 14.39 -4.29
N ALA A 89 -9.77 13.77 -3.13
CA ALA A 89 -8.80 14.21 -2.12
C ALA A 89 -7.34 14.17 -2.65
N PRO A 90 -6.84 13.11 -3.30
CA PRO A 90 -5.54 13.12 -3.96
C PRO A 90 -5.39 14.20 -5.03
N GLY A 91 -6.45 14.48 -5.81
CA GLY A 91 -6.46 15.56 -6.80
C GLY A 91 -6.23 16.94 -6.16
N VAL A 92 -6.92 17.24 -5.05
CA VAL A 92 -6.72 18.51 -4.32
C VAL A 92 -5.29 18.64 -3.80
N ILE A 93 -4.75 17.57 -3.23
CA ILE A 93 -3.35 17.53 -2.74
C ILE A 93 -2.38 17.78 -3.88
N ALA A 94 -2.58 17.10 -5.02
CA ALA A 94 -1.70 17.20 -6.18
C ALA A 94 -1.71 18.60 -6.82
N HIS A 95 -2.88 19.22 -6.94
CA HIS A 95 -2.98 20.61 -7.44
C HIS A 95 -2.23 21.57 -6.53
N TRP A 96 -2.43 21.48 -5.21
CA TRP A 96 -1.68 22.31 -4.27
C TRP A 96 -0.17 22.08 -4.40
N CYS A 97 0.28 20.83 -4.49
CA CYS A 97 1.69 20.49 -4.66
C CYS A 97 2.27 21.06 -5.95
N ALA A 98 1.53 20.97 -7.07
CA ALA A 98 1.94 21.52 -8.36
C ALA A 98 2.09 23.05 -8.32
N GLU A 99 1.09 23.76 -7.75
CA GLU A 99 1.11 25.20 -7.60
C GLU A 99 2.28 25.72 -6.75
N HIS A 100 2.73 24.93 -5.76
CA HIS A 100 3.80 25.33 -4.84
C HIS A 100 5.17 24.70 -5.17
N GLY A 101 5.27 23.93 -6.26
CA GLY A 101 6.52 23.24 -6.63
C GLY A 101 6.94 22.17 -5.61
N VAL A 102 5.99 21.61 -4.86
CA VAL A 102 6.23 20.60 -3.81
C VAL A 102 6.11 19.19 -4.39
N PRO A 103 7.13 18.32 -4.25
CA PRO A 103 7.04 16.94 -4.69
C PRO A 103 5.96 16.16 -3.92
N LEU A 104 5.21 15.31 -4.65
CA LEU A 104 4.18 14.43 -4.11
C LEU A 104 4.53 12.96 -4.38
N VAL A 105 4.46 12.11 -3.35
CA VAL A 105 4.39 10.65 -3.50
C VAL A 105 2.96 10.20 -3.21
N HIS A 106 2.34 9.48 -4.15
CA HIS A 106 0.99 8.94 -4.00
C HIS A 106 0.98 7.43 -4.24
N TYR A 107 0.38 6.66 -3.34
CA TYR A 107 0.28 5.21 -3.51
C TYR A 107 -0.99 4.83 -4.28
N SER A 108 -0.81 3.93 -5.25
CA SER A 108 -1.86 3.29 -6.02
C SER A 108 -1.81 1.76 -5.85
N THR A 109 -2.46 1.01 -6.72
CA THR A 109 -2.70 -0.42 -6.57
C THR A 109 -2.54 -1.18 -7.88
N ASP A 110 -2.21 -2.47 -7.77
CA ASP A 110 -2.28 -3.47 -8.82
C ASP A 110 -3.73 -3.70 -9.33
N TYR A 111 -4.75 -3.35 -8.56
CA TYR A 111 -6.17 -3.50 -8.94
C TYR A 111 -6.63 -2.54 -10.05
N VAL A 112 -5.74 -1.72 -10.59
CA VAL A 112 -6.00 -0.95 -11.81
C VAL A 112 -6.01 -1.83 -13.07
N PHE A 113 -5.45 -3.04 -13.01
CA PHE A 113 -5.39 -3.98 -14.12
C PHE A 113 -6.57 -4.97 -14.13
N ASP A 114 -6.82 -5.59 -15.30
CA ASP A 114 -7.93 -6.52 -15.53
C ASP A 114 -7.71 -7.94 -14.96
N GLY A 115 -6.48 -8.24 -14.54
CA GLY A 115 -6.13 -9.53 -13.94
C GLY A 115 -6.06 -10.71 -14.92
N GLN A 116 -6.00 -10.47 -16.24
CA GLN A 116 -5.92 -11.50 -17.27
C GLN A 116 -4.48 -11.73 -17.77
N GLY A 117 -3.50 -11.00 -17.24
CA GLY A 117 -2.10 -11.13 -17.59
C GLY A 117 -1.54 -12.52 -17.28
N THR A 118 -0.52 -12.92 -18.04
CA THR A 118 0.28 -14.15 -17.82
C THR A 118 1.74 -13.85 -17.50
N SER A 119 2.10 -12.57 -17.54
CA SER A 119 3.40 -12.01 -17.16
C SER A 119 3.19 -10.74 -16.35
N PRO A 120 4.17 -10.27 -15.57
CA PRO A 120 4.05 -9.03 -14.79
C PRO A 120 3.64 -7.84 -15.64
N TYR A 121 2.67 -7.07 -15.17
CA TYR A 121 2.19 -5.86 -15.85
C TYR A 121 3.24 -4.77 -15.83
N GLY A 122 3.52 -4.19 -17.01
CA GLY A 122 4.30 -2.98 -17.18
C GLY A 122 3.52 -1.71 -16.78
N VAL A 123 4.23 -0.60 -16.57
CA VAL A 123 3.60 0.68 -16.19
C VAL A 123 2.68 1.24 -17.29
N ASP A 124 2.98 0.92 -18.55
CA ASP A 124 2.25 1.38 -19.74
C ASP A 124 1.19 0.38 -20.23
N ASP A 125 1.04 -0.77 -19.56
CA ASP A 125 0.03 -1.75 -19.93
C ASP A 125 -1.38 -1.18 -19.74
N PRO A 126 -2.36 -1.62 -20.56
CA PRO A 126 -3.73 -1.16 -20.48
C PRO A 126 -4.34 -1.41 -19.11
N VAL A 127 -4.95 -0.38 -18.54
CA VAL A 127 -5.66 -0.45 -17.25
C VAL A 127 -7.15 -0.70 -17.47
N ALA A 128 -7.73 -1.66 -16.74
CA ALA A 128 -9.15 -2.01 -16.79
C ALA A 128 -9.60 -2.59 -15.43
N PRO A 129 -9.81 -1.76 -14.40
CA PRO A 129 -10.13 -2.21 -13.05
C PRO A 129 -11.43 -3.01 -12.99
N LEU A 130 -11.44 -4.09 -12.22
CA LEU A 130 -12.57 -5.03 -12.11
C LEU A 130 -13.57 -4.66 -11.01
N ASN A 131 -13.27 -3.68 -10.17
CA ASN A 131 -14.05 -3.32 -9.00
C ASN A 131 -13.97 -1.82 -8.70
N ILE A 132 -14.87 -1.33 -7.84
CA ILE A 132 -14.96 0.09 -7.45
C ILE A 132 -13.68 0.59 -6.80
N TYR A 133 -13.03 -0.22 -5.97
CA TYR A 133 -11.75 0.16 -5.37
C TYR A 133 -10.68 0.45 -6.42
N GLY A 134 -10.45 -0.48 -7.35
CA GLY A 134 -9.49 -0.30 -8.44
C GLY A 134 -9.83 0.91 -9.33
N ALA A 135 -11.12 1.06 -9.70
CA ALA A 135 -11.60 2.20 -10.48
C ALA A 135 -11.37 3.53 -9.77
N SER A 136 -11.61 3.60 -8.47
CA SER A 136 -11.39 4.81 -7.67
C SER A 136 -9.90 5.17 -7.54
N LYS A 137 -9.04 4.16 -7.40
CA LYS A 137 -7.59 4.37 -7.34
C LYS A 137 -7.05 4.85 -8.70
N LEU A 138 -7.53 4.27 -9.80
CA LEU A 138 -7.20 4.73 -11.16
C LEU A 138 -7.65 6.18 -11.38
N ALA A 139 -8.87 6.54 -10.95
CA ALA A 139 -9.34 7.91 -11.02
C ALA A 139 -8.44 8.88 -10.20
N GLY A 140 -7.90 8.41 -9.07
CA GLY A 140 -6.90 9.14 -8.29
C GLY A 140 -5.59 9.35 -9.04
N GLU A 141 -5.06 8.31 -9.71
CA GLU A 141 -3.89 8.45 -10.59
C GLU A 141 -4.12 9.50 -11.67
N CYS A 142 -5.28 9.46 -12.33
CA CYS A 142 -5.66 10.44 -13.35
C CYS A 142 -5.72 11.87 -12.77
N ALA A 143 -6.33 12.06 -11.59
CA ALA A 143 -6.43 13.37 -10.95
C ALA A 143 -5.04 13.91 -10.54
N VAL A 144 -4.16 13.06 -10.00
CA VAL A 144 -2.79 13.45 -9.64
C VAL A 144 -1.98 13.84 -10.88
N ARG A 145 -2.08 13.08 -11.97
CA ARG A 145 -1.39 13.38 -13.24
C ARG A 145 -1.92 14.67 -13.88
N ALA A 146 -3.23 14.85 -13.88
CA ALA A 146 -3.87 16.06 -14.46
C ALA A 146 -3.47 17.35 -13.73
N ALA A 147 -3.13 17.26 -12.44
CA ALA A 147 -2.64 18.41 -11.67
C ALA A 147 -1.27 18.90 -12.14
N GLY A 148 -0.48 18.06 -12.80
CA GLY A 148 0.90 18.36 -13.18
C GLY A 148 1.86 18.33 -11.99
N GLY A 149 2.99 19.03 -12.12
CA GLY A 149 4.02 19.08 -11.08
C GLY A 149 4.85 17.79 -10.95
N CYS A 150 5.60 17.68 -9.88
CA CYS A 150 6.49 16.56 -9.61
C CYS A 150 5.78 15.52 -8.73
N SER A 151 5.04 14.59 -9.34
CA SER A 151 4.31 13.55 -8.62
C SER A 151 4.81 12.16 -8.99
N LEU A 152 5.19 11.35 -7.98
CA LEU A 152 5.48 9.93 -8.09
C LEU A 152 4.24 9.14 -7.68
N ILE A 153 3.67 8.38 -8.59
CA ILE A 153 2.56 7.47 -8.32
C ILE A 153 3.14 6.06 -8.21
N LEU A 154 3.08 5.47 -7.02
CA LEU A 154 3.63 4.15 -6.74
C LEU A 154 2.49 3.12 -6.68
N ARG A 155 2.33 2.30 -7.73
CA ARG A 155 1.44 1.13 -7.68
C ARG A 155 2.11 0.04 -6.86
N THR A 156 1.38 -0.50 -5.90
CA THR A 156 1.86 -1.60 -5.04
C THR A 156 0.80 -2.67 -4.89
N SER A 157 1.13 -3.81 -4.29
CA SER A 157 0.22 -4.95 -4.15
C SER A 157 0.36 -5.64 -2.81
N TRP A 158 -0.73 -6.25 -2.32
CA TRP A 158 -0.80 -7.18 -1.20
C TRP A 158 -0.03 -6.71 0.04
N VAL A 159 -0.26 -5.45 0.44
CA VAL A 159 0.47 -4.79 1.52
C VAL A 159 0.18 -5.42 2.88
N TYR A 160 1.22 -5.73 3.63
CA TYR A 160 1.14 -6.25 4.99
C TYR A 160 2.22 -5.66 5.90
N ALA A 161 1.97 -5.73 7.21
CA ALA A 161 2.87 -5.24 8.26
C ALA A 161 2.68 -6.03 9.56
N ALA A 162 3.56 -5.83 10.53
CA ALA A 162 3.42 -6.38 11.88
C ALA A 162 2.23 -5.80 12.66
N HIS A 163 1.60 -4.76 12.15
CA HIS A 163 0.50 -4.03 12.76
C HIS A 163 -0.67 -3.83 11.77
N GLY A 164 -1.77 -3.27 12.26
CA GLY A 164 -2.98 -3.05 11.46
C GLY A 164 -3.71 -4.36 11.11
N HIS A 165 -4.65 -4.28 10.17
CA HIS A 165 -5.40 -5.42 9.66
C HIS A 165 -4.85 -5.81 8.29
N ASN A 166 -4.35 -7.05 8.14
CA ASN A 166 -3.80 -7.57 6.89
C ASN A 166 -3.88 -9.10 6.83
N PHE A 167 -3.53 -9.66 5.67
CA PHE A 167 -3.61 -11.10 5.43
C PHE A 167 -2.67 -11.90 6.35
N LEU A 168 -1.40 -11.49 6.51
CA LEU A 168 -0.44 -12.18 7.38
C LEU A 168 -0.98 -12.32 8.80
N ARG A 169 -1.42 -11.24 9.41
CA ARG A 169 -1.97 -11.27 10.77
C ARG A 169 -3.28 -12.06 10.87
N THR A 170 -4.08 -12.03 9.81
CA THR A 170 -5.30 -12.85 9.72
C THR A 170 -4.95 -14.33 9.69
N MET A 171 -3.95 -14.74 8.89
CA MET A 171 -3.48 -16.12 8.86
C MET A 171 -2.94 -16.58 10.22
N LEU A 172 -2.09 -15.80 10.87
CA LEU A 172 -1.58 -16.14 12.21
C LEU A 172 -2.72 -16.36 13.22
N ARG A 173 -3.72 -15.47 13.21
CA ARG A 173 -4.88 -15.58 14.11
C ARG A 173 -5.74 -16.80 13.82
N LEU A 174 -6.04 -17.05 12.54
CA LEU A 174 -6.85 -18.20 12.13
C LEU A 174 -6.10 -19.52 12.32
N GLY A 175 -4.80 -19.57 12.01
CA GLY A 175 -3.97 -20.74 12.18
C GLY A 175 -3.78 -21.15 13.65
N ALA A 176 -3.82 -20.19 14.57
CA ALA A 176 -3.81 -20.49 16.00
C ALA A 176 -5.15 -21.12 16.49
N ALA A 177 -6.25 -20.89 15.78
CA ALA A 177 -7.60 -21.31 16.18
C ALA A 177 -8.13 -22.53 15.40
N SER A 178 -7.46 -22.94 14.29
CA SER A 178 -7.99 -23.97 13.38
C SER A 178 -6.89 -24.94 12.94
N GLU A 179 -7.24 -26.21 12.77
CA GLU A 179 -6.33 -27.24 12.28
C GLU A 179 -6.24 -27.26 10.75
N CYS A 180 -7.25 -26.72 10.07
CA CYS A 180 -7.31 -26.64 8.61
C CYS A 180 -7.88 -25.30 8.17
N LEU A 181 -7.24 -24.70 7.17
CA LEU A 181 -7.67 -23.43 6.55
C LEU A 181 -7.80 -23.63 5.04
N ARG A 182 -8.84 -23.03 4.46
CA ARG A 182 -9.08 -23.03 3.01
C ARG A 182 -8.68 -21.68 2.45
N VAL A 183 -7.71 -21.66 1.53
CA VAL A 183 -7.13 -20.43 0.99
C VAL A 183 -7.10 -20.48 -0.54
N VAL A 184 -7.46 -19.35 -1.17
CA VAL A 184 -7.52 -19.20 -2.64
C VAL A 184 -6.14 -19.38 -3.26
N ALA A 185 -6.04 -20.22 -4.30
CA ALA A 185 -4.79 -20.59 -4.97
C ALA A 185 -4.71 -20.12 -6.43
N ASP A 186 -5.80 -19.63 -7.00
CA ASP A 186 -5.91 -19.18 -8.40
C ASP A 186 -5.86 -17.66 -8.57
N GLN A 187 -5.45 -16.93 -7.54
CA GLN A 187 -5.11 -15.51 -7.61
C GLN A 187 -3.62 -15.35 -7.31
N ILE A 188 -2.89 -14.79 -8.28
CA ILE A 188 -1.44 -14.64 -8.24
C ILE A 188 -1.07 -13.15 -8.11
N GLY A 189 -0.18 -12.84 -7.19
CA GLY A 189 0.29 -11.49 -6.93
C GLY A 189 1.61 -11.48 -6.17
N THR A 190 2.02 -10.31 -5.70
CA THR A 190 3.27 -10.15 -4.96
C THR A 190 3.00 -9.56 -3.57
N PRO A 191 3.14 -10.35 -2.48
CA PRO A 191 3.09 -9.82 -1.13
C PRO A 191 4.20 -8.79 -0.90
N THR A 192 3.83 -7.60 -0.43
CA THR A 192 4.80 -6.51 -0.24
C THR A 192 4.72 -5.96 1.17
N ALA A 193 5.80 -6.09 1.93
CA ALA A 193 5.89 -5.55 3.29
C ALA A 193 5.81 -4.02 3.27
N ALA A 194 4.99 -3.42 4.13
CA ALA A 194 4.87 -1.97 4.23
C ALA A 194 6.19 -1.28 4.59
N GLY A 195 7.07 -1.97 5.32
CA GLY A 195 8.42 -1.51 5.62
C GLY A 195 9.28 -1.31 4.36
N LEU A 196 9.24 -2.24 3.40
CA LEU A 196 9.92 -2.10 2.11
C LEU A 196 9.41 -0.87 1.35
N ILE A 197 8.08 -0.70 1.27
CA ILE A 197 7.47 0.46 0.58
C ILE A 197 7.94 1.77 1.22
N ALA A 198 7.97 1.82 2.55
CA ALA A 198 8.37 3.00 3.29
C ALA A 198 9.87 3.32 3.13
N ASP A 199 10.74 2.30 3.19
CA ASP A 199 12.19 2.47 3.05
C ASP A 199 12.55 2.95 1.63
N VAL A 200 11.94 2.38 0.58
CA VAL A 200 12.10 2.84 -0.80
C VAL A 200 11.57 4.28 -0.95
N THR A 201 10.40 4.58 -0.38
CA THR A 201 9.85 5.95 -0.43
C THR A 201 10.78 6.95 0.26
N ALA A 202 11.36 6.60 1.40
CA ALA A 202 12.33 7.47 2.09
C ALA A 202 13.58 7.71 1.23
N GLN A 203 14.08 6.69 0.54
CA GLN A 203 15.19 6.84 -0.41
C GLN A 203 14.81 7.78 -1.56
N LEU A 204 13.66 7.58 -2.22
CA LEU A 204 13.18 8.45 -3.29
C LEU A 204 13.08 9.91 -2.85
N LEU A 205 12.56 10.17 -1.64
CA LEU A 205 12.46 11.52 -1.08
C LEU A 205 13.81 12.17 -0.77
N MET A 206 14.87 11.39 -0.52
CA MET A 206 16.23 11.90 -0.31
C MET A 206 16.96 12.25 -1.61
N GLU A 207 16.66 11.56 -2.70
CA GLU A 207 17.30 11.76 -4.01
C GLU A 207 16.82 13.02 -4.75
N GLN A 208 16.13 13.93 -4.06
CA GLN A 208 15.55 15.15 -4.63
C GLN A 208 14.77 14.86 -5.93
N VAL A 209 13.61 14.24 -5.77
CA VAL A 209 12.72 13.92 -6.87
C VAL A 209 12.53 15.15 -7.77
N GLN A 210 12.97 15.03 -9.02
CA GLN A 210 12.88 16.08 -10.03
C GLN A 210 11.71 15.79 -10.98
N SER A 211 11.30 16.78 -11.74
CA SER A 211 10.20 16.64 -12.72
C SER A 211 10.40 15.49 -13.71
N ARG A 212 11.64 15.11 -14.05
CA ARG A 212 11.95 13.95 -14.90
C ARG A 212 11.55 12.60 -14.28
N HIS A 213 11.35 12.54 -12.98
CA HIS A 213 10.92 11.34 -12.25
C HIS A 213 9.39 11.28 -12.06
N ALA A 214 8.68 12.37 -12.42
CA ALA A 214 7.22 12.41 -12.33
C ALA A 214 6.60 11.32 -13.22
N GLY A 215 5.66 10.56 -12.67
CA GLY A 215 5.00 9.49 -13.41
C GLY A 215 4.55 8.35 -12.54
N ILE A 216 4.19 7.25 -13.20
CA ILE A 216 3.75 6.01 -12.57
C ILE A 216 4.94 5.06 -12.48
N TRP A 217 5.08 4.44 -11.32
CA TRP A 217 6.09 3.43 -11.02
C TRP A 217 5.47 2.24 -10.32
N HIS A 218 6.01 1.05 -10.54
CA HIS A 218 5.61 -0.15 -9.81
C HIS A 218 6.59 -0.42 -8.68
N LEU A 219 6.05 -0.58 -7.46
CA LEU A 219 6.83 -0.86 -6.25
C LEU A 219 6.25 -2.04 -5.49
N THR A 220 6.81 -3.22 -5.70
CA THR A 220 6.53 -4.44 -4.95
C THR A 220 7.83 -5.13 -4.55
N ALA A 221 7.78 -6.13 -3.70
CA ALA A 221 8.88 -7.07 -3.54
C ALA A 221 9.13 -7.85 -4.83
N ALA A 222 10.24 -8.57 -4.93
CA ALA A 222 10.52 -9.49 -6.02
C ALA A 222 9.78 -10.82 -5.83
N GLY A 223 9.53 -11.53 -6.95
CA GLY A 223 8.85 -12.82 -6.96
C GLY A 223 7.32 -12.70 -7.00
N GLN A 224 6.67 -13.86 -6.98
CA GLN A 224 5.21 -13.96 -7.02
C GLN A 224 4.73 -15.20 -6.28
N THR A 225 3.46 -15.21 -5.85
CA THR A 225 2.83 -16.35 -5.20
C THR A 225 1.29 -16.23 -5.29
N SER A 226 0.57 -17.29 -4.92
CA SER A 226 -0.87 -17.23 -4.65
C SER A 226 -1.15 -16.84 -3.18
N TRP A 227 -2.40 -16.50 -2.85
CA TRP A 227 -2.79 -16.34 -1.44
C TRP A 227 -2.53 -17.62 -0.63
N HIS A 228 -2.75 -18.79 -1.25
CA HIS A 228 -2.43 -20.10 -0.66
C HIS A 228 -0.93 -20.22 -0.34
N GLY A 229 -0.06 -20.01 -1.35
CA GLY A 229 1.39 -20.08 -1.14
C GLY A 229 1.90 -19.01 -0.15
N PHE A 230 1.27 -17.82 -0.12
CA PHE A 230 1.58 -16.81 0.89
C PHE A 230 1.22 -17.30 2.29
N ALA A 231 0.06 -17.95 2.48
CA ALA A 231 -0.34 -18.53 3.76
C ALA A 231 0.61 -19.64 4.22
N GLU A 232 1.00 -20.55 3.32
CA GLU A 232 1.96 -21.61 3.62
C GLU A 232 3.30 -21.05 4.12
N GLU A 233 3.85 -20.07 3.41
CA GLU A 233 5.11 -19.42 3.77
C GLU A 233 5.02 -18.69 5.13
N ILE A 234 3.90 -18.00 5.41
CA ILE A 234 3.65 -17.38 6.71
C ILE A 234 3.73 -18.43 7.83
N PHE A 235 3.08 -19.58 7.66
CA PHE A 235 3.05 -20.61 8.69
C PHE A 235 4.40 -21.30 8.88
N VAL A 236 5.10 -21.62 7.80
CA VAL A 236 6.45 -22.21 7.85
C VAL A 236 7.40 -21.28 8.63
N GLN A 237 7.41 -20.00 8.30
CA GLN A 237 8.28 -19.06 8.96
C GLN A 237 7.83 -18.72 10.39
N ALA A 238 6.52 -18.66 10.67
CA ALA A 238 5.99 -18.45 12.01
C ALA A 238 6.35 -19.60 12.96
N GLN A 239 6.37 -20.83 12.46
CA GLN A 239 6.86 -21.98 13.25
C GLN A 239 8.37 -21.86 13.48
N ALA A 240 9.14 -21.54 12.45
CA ALA A 240 10.59 -21.41 12.55
C ALA A 240 11.04 -20.33 13.55
N CYS A 241 10.29 -19.23 13.71
CA CYS A 241 10.58 -18.18 14.69
C CYS A 241 9.89 -18.36 16.04
N GLY A 242 9.19 -19.47 16.25
CA GLY A 242 8.55 -19.82 17.52
C GLY A 242 7.22 -19.11 17.83
N LEU A 243 6.64 -18.40 16.85
CA LEU A 243 5.30 -17.77 17.01
C LEU A 243 4.17 -18.82 17.02
N MET A 244 4.39 -19.97 16.39
CA MET A 244 3.40 -21.06 16.32
C MET A 244 4.06 -22.39 16.63
N MET A 245 3.44 -23.17 17.52
CA MET A 245 3.89 -24.53 17.85
C MET A 245 3.37 -25.57 16.84
N ARG A 246 2.22 -25.33 16.24
CA ARG A 246 1.58 -26.19 15.24
C ARG A 246 1.21 -25.37 14.02
N VAL A 247 1.49 -25.90 12.84
CA VAL A 247 1.10 -25.32 11.56
C VAL A 247 -0.22 -25.95 11.13
N PRO A 248 -1.26 -25.16 10.80
CA PRO A 248 -2.50 -25.72 10.26
C PRO A 248 -2.27 -26.29 8.87
N GLN A 249 -3.09 -27.29 8.48
CA GLN A 249 -3.16 -27.69 7.08
C GLN A 249 -3.77 -26.56 6.25
N VAL A 250 -3.11 -26.16 5.17
CA VAL A 250 -3.63 -25.16 4.23
C VAL A 250 -4.15 -25.86 2.99
N GLN A 251 -5.46 -25.84 2.79
CA GLN A 251 -6.11 -26.44 1.63
C GLN A 251 -6.27 -25.40 0.52
N ALA A 252 -5.72 -25.66 -0.65
CA ALA A 252 -5.91 -24.85 -1.84
C ALA A 252 -7.36 -24.94 -2.34
N ILE A 253 -7.95 -23.78 -2.63
CA ILE A 253 -9.29 -23.68 -3.23
C ILE A 253 -9.27 -22.68 -4.40
N GLY A 254 -10.18 -22.84 -5.34
CA GLY A 254 -10.43 -21.83 -6.38
C GLY A 254 -11.25 -20.66 -5.85
N SER A 255 -11.09 -19.48 -6.44
CA SER A 255 -11.85 -18.26 -6.10
C SER A 255 -13.36 -18.42 -6.27
N VAL A 256 -13.81 -19.30 -7.16
CA VAL A 256 -15.22 -19.61 -7.38
C VAL A 256 -15.91 -20.15 -6.11
N VAL A 257 -15.19 -20.86 -5.24
CA VAL A 257 -15.75 -21.38 -3.98
C VAL A 257 -15.56 -20.46 -2.79
N TYR A 258 -14.98 -19.27 -3.02
CA TYR A 258 -14.84 -18.21 -2.02
C TYR A 258 -15.39 -16.89 -2.56
N PRO A 259 -16.73 -16.77 -2.68
CA PRO A 259 -17.35 -15.57 -3.25
C PRO A 259 -17.07 -14.33 -2.38
N THR A 260 -16.73 -13.23 -3.04
CA THR A 260 -16.50 -11.92 -2.43
C THR A 260 -17.33 -10.87 -3.16
N ALA A 261 -17.68 -9.76 -2.48
CA ALA A 261 -18.48 -8.70 -3.09
C ALA A 261 -17.74 -8.05 -4.28
N ALA A 262 -16.46 -7.77 -4.11
CA ALA A 262 -15.62 -7.24 -5.16
C ALA A 262 -14.95 -8.36 -5.96
N ARG A 263 -14.98 -8.26 -7.29
CA ARG A 263 -14.20 -9.15 -8.16
C ARG A 263 -12.69 -8.83 -8.01
N ARG A 264 -11.88 -9.86 -7.82
CA ARG A 264 -10.42 -9.73 -7.69
C ARG A 264 -9.72 -10.21 -8.97
N PRO A 265 -8.58 -9.57 -9.34
CA PRO A 265 -7.77 -10.02 -10.48
C PRO A 265 -7.22 -11.43 -10.23
N GLY A 266 -7.22 -12.27 -11.27
CA GLY A 266 -6.59 -13.60 -11.22
C GLY A 266 -5.07 -13.51 -11.24
N TYR A 267 -4.51 -12.49 -11.90
CA TYR A 267 -3.09 -12.21 -11.96
C TYR A 267 -2.86 -10.70 -11.76
N SER A 268 -1.99 -10.31 -10.83
CA SER A 268 -1.76 -8.90 -10.51
C SER A 268 -0.28 -8.56 -10.21
N CYS A 269 0.65 -9.40 -10.65
CA CYS A 269 2.07 -9.10 -10.48
C CYS A 269 2.47 -7.88 -11.31
N LEU A 270 3.33 -7.04 -10.74
CA LEU A 270 3.80 -5.81 -11.33
C LEU A 270 5.28 -5.94 -11.75
N ASP A 271 5.60 -5.47 -12.95
CA ASP A 271 7.00 -5.32 -13.39
C ASP A 271 7.61 -4.08 -12.74
N THR A 272 8.65 -4.29 -11.97
CA THR A 272 9.36 -3.25 -11.21
C THR A 272 10.66 -2.80 -11.87
N THR A 273 10.99 -3.32 -13.05
CA THR A 273 12.27 -3.08 -13.73
C THR A 273 12.55 -1.58 -13.91
N ALA A 274 11.55 -0.82 -14.36
CA ALA A 274 11.70 0.63 -14.57
C ALA A 274 12.09 1.37 -13.28
N LEU A 275 11.51 1.01 -12.13
CA LEU A 275 11.85 1.61 -10.83
C LEU A 275 13.28 1.25 -10.41
N VAL A 276 13.64 -0.02 -10.56
CA VAL A 276 14.98 -0.55 -10.23
C VAL A 276 16.06 0.17 -11.02
N GLU A 277 15.87 0.30 -12.34
CA GLU A 277 16.84 0.93 -13.24
C GLU A 277 16.95 2.44 -13.02
N ALA A 278 15.81 3.12 -12.84
CA ALA A 278 15.80 4.59 -12.69
C ALA A 278 16.43 5.07 -11.37
N PHE A 279 16.29 4.30 -10.29
CA PHE A 279 16.68 4.73 -8.95
C PHE A 279 17.73 3.83 -8.27
N GLY A 280 18.26 2.81 -8.97
CA GLY A 280 19.25 1.90 -8.38
C GLY A 280 18.75 1.12 -7.17
N ILE A 281 17.45 0.86 -7.09
CA ILE A 281 16.80 0.22 -5.94
C ILE A 281 16.97 -1.30 -6.04
N VAL A 282 17.22 -1.95 -4.90
CA VAL A 282 17.21 -3.41 -4.80
C VAL A 282 15.93 -3.86 -4.09
N LEU A 283 15.11 -4.64 -4.79
CA LEU A 283 13.86 -5.17 -4.24
C LEU A 283 14.10 -6.62 -3.78
N PRO A 284 13.98 -6.92 -2.47
CA PRO A 284 14.16 -8.26 -1.95
C PRO A 284 13.01 -9.18 -2.36
N ASP A 285 13.26 -10.50 -2.36
CA ASP A 285 12.20 -11.50 -2.51
C ASP A 285 11.14 -11.33 -1.41
N TRP A 286 9.86 -11.52 -1.74
CA TRP A 286 8.73 -11.32 -0.84
C TRP A 286 8.81 -12.16 0.46
N ARG A 287 9.48 -13.32 0.42
CA ARG A 287 9.70 -14.19 1.60
C ARG A 287 10.57 -13.53 2.65
N GLN A 288 11.51 -12.71 2.24
CA GLN A 288 12.35 -11.93 3.17
C GLN A 288 11.51 -10.90 3.93
N GLY A 289 10.54 -10.29 3.24
CA GLY A 289 9.57 -9.38 3.87
C GLY A 289 8.72 -10.11 4.93
N VAL A 290 8.26 -11.34 4.64
CA VAL A 290 7.54 -12.18 5.63
C VAL A 290 8.40 -12.39 6.87
N ARG A 291 9.67 -12.78 6.69
CA ARG A 291 10.60 -12.97 7.79
C ARG A 291 10.75 -11.73 8.67
N GLY A 292 11.02 -10.59 8.04
CA GLY A 292 11.20 -9.34 8.77
C GLY A 292 9.97 -8.94 9.58
N VAL A 293 8.76 -9.11 9.02
CA VAL A 293 7.50 -8.80 9.71
C VAL A 293 7.24 -9.77 10.87
N LEU A 294 7.53 -11.06 10.72
CA LEU A 294 7.38 -12.04 11.80
C LEU A 294 8.38 -11.79 12.94
N ASP A 295 9.64 -11.49 12.61
CA ASP A 295 10.66 -11.13 13.61
C ASP A 295 10.24 -9.87 14.40
N GLU A 296 9.64 -8.88 13.73
CA GLU A 296 9.08 -7.70 14.40
C GLU A 296 7.93 -8.05 15.35
N ILE A 297 7.04 -8.96 14.96
CA ILE A 297 5.93 -9.43 15.84
C ILE A 297 6.50 -10.12 17.08
N VAL A 298 7.51 -10.98 16.93
CA VAL A 298 8.19 -11.63 18.07
C VAL A 298 8.78 -10.61 19.02
N ASN A 299 9.49 -9.59 18.48
CA ASN A 299 10.14 -8.58 19.29
C ASN A 299 9.16 -7.66 20.04
N ARG A 300 7.98 -7.43 19.48
CA ARG A 300 6.91 -6.65 20.14
C ARG A 300 6.15 -7.43 21.23
N SER A 301 6.25 -8.76 21.22
CA SER A 301 5.58 -9.65 22.19
C SER A 301 6.44 -9.96 23.40
N ARG A 302 7.73 -9.62 23.37
CA ARG A 302 8.68 -9.69 24.49
C ARG A 302 8.68 -8.40 25.29
#